data_607d0940cb08a3e5838e4baf8b2a2729
#
_entry.id   607d0940cb08a3e5838e4baf8b2a2729
#
_cell.length_a   1.000
_cell.length_b   1.000
_cell.length_c   1.000
_cell.angle_alpha   90.00
_cell.angle_beta   90.00
_cell.angle_gamma   90.00
#
_symmetry.space_group_name_H-M   'P 1'
#
loop_
_entity.id
_entity.type
_entity.pdbx_description
1 polymer ?
#
loop_
_entity_poly.entity_id
_entity_poly.type
_entity_poly.pdbx_seq_one_letter_code
_entity_poly.pdbx_strand_id
1 'polypeptide(L)'
;MPTAATSDLRDTSVIPPTCIMLTYISNTDHYNLVLSRVASVRKSLWIGTADIKDLYVRVGEGTLPFLAVLAQLVRKGVEVRLIHAKEPGPAFREDFDKYPSLASGLERVLCPRVHFKMLVFDGSAVYFGSANLTGAGIGMKGANTRNFEAGILTDEPDLVRQAMQQFDEVWMGLHCAKCLRRKYCGDPIA
;
A
#
# COMPACT_ATOMS: atom_id res chain seq x y z
N MET A 1 -31.69 58.16 -24.82
CA MET A 1 -30.37 57.62 -24.35
C MET A 1 -30.68 56.59 -23.31
N PRO A 2 -30.55 55.29 -23.59
CA PRO A 2 -30.67 54.26 -22.56
C PRO A 2 -29.25 53.88 -22.08
N THR A 3 -29.04 53.90 -20.76
CA THR A 3 -27.85 53.46 -20.08
C THR A 3 -27.83 51.95 -19.99
N ALA A 4 -26.73 51.36 -20.48
CA ALA A 4 -26.49 49.94 -20.40
C ALA A 4 -26.08 49.54 -18.95
N ALA A 5 -26.78 48.59 -18.38
CA ALA A 5 -26.42 47.95 -17.14
C ALA A 5 -25.44 46.82 -17.45
N THR A 6 -24.20 46.92 -16.94
CA THR A 6 -23.20 45.87 -16.96
C THR A 6 -23.48 44.92 -15.81
N SER A 7 -23.91 43.72 -16.12
CA SER A 7 -24.00 42.60 -15.15
C SER A 7 -22.61 42.00 -14.93
N ASP A 8 -22.03 42.26 -13.77
CA ASP A 8 -20.76 41.65 -13.31
C ASP A 8 -21.09 40.33 -12.60
N LEU A 9 -21.11 39.24 -13.37
CA LEU A 9 -21.23 37.88 -12.85
C LEU A 9 -19.82 37.33 -12.59
N ARG A 10 -19.26 37.60 -11.45
CA ARG A 10 -18.11 36.87 -10.91
C ARG A 10 -18.62 35.89 -9.85
N ASP A 11 -19.09 34.75 -10.30
CA ASP A 11 -19.23 33.56 -9.43
C ASP A 11 -17.86 32.93 -9.27
N THR A 12 -17.12 33.40 -8.30
CA THR A 12 -15.94 32.70 -7.81
C THR A 12 -16.38 31.73 -6.69
N SER A 13 -16.86 30.56 -7.08
CA SER A 13 -17.03 29.45 -6.17
C SER A 13 -15.65 29.06 -5.63
N VAL A 14 -15.25 29.67 -4.53
CA VAL A 14 -14.05 29.26 -3.78
C VAL A 14 -14.33 27.90 -3.21
N ILE A 15 -13.81 26.85 -3.87
CA ILE A 15 -13.78 25.49 -3.30
C ILE A 15 -12.98 25.61 -1.99
N PRO A 16 -13.55 25.25 -0.83
CA PRO A 16 -12.81 25.32 0.41
C PRO A 16 -11.57 24.44 0.30
N PRO A 17 -10.43 24.85 0.85
CA PRO A 17 -9.21 24.05 0.80
C PRO A 17 -9.47 22.68 1.43
N THR A 18 -9.34 21.62 0.65
CA THR A 18 -9.43 20.25 1.14
C THR A 18 -8.32 20.10 2.19
N CYS A 19 -8.69 19.76 3.43
CA CYS A 19 -7.71 19.56 4.49
C CYS A 19 -6.90 18.29 4.18
N ILE A 20 -5.66 18.49 3.76
CA ILE A 20 -4.74 17.39 3.46
C ILE A 20 -4.30 16.74 4.77
N MET A 21 -4.42 15.41 4.85
CA MET A 21 -3.85 14.62 5.93
C MET A 21 -2.35 14.41 5.66
N LEU A 22 -1.50 14.78 6.61
CA LEU A 22 -0.07 14.47 6.59
C LEU A 22 0.33 14.03 8.00
N THR A 23 0.58 12.75 8.18
CA THR A 23 0.85 12.16 9.49
C THR A 23 2.21 11.46 9.49
N TYR A 24 3.08 11.85 10.41
CA TYR A 24 4.32 11.11 10.68
C TYR A 24 3.98 9.82 11.43
N ILE A 25 4.47 8.71 10.92
CA ILE A 25 4.22 7.37 11.45
C ILE A 25 5.50 6.84 12.09
N SER A 26 5.41 6.42 13.34
CA SER A 26 6.54 5.86 14.08
C SER A 26 6.18 4.57 14.80
N ASN A 27 7.11 3.63 14.85
CA ASN A 27 7.04 2.42 15.67
C ASN A 27 5.67 1.71 15.60
N THR A 28 4.89 1.74 16.69
CA THR A 28 3.57 1.08 16.78
C THR A 28 2.48 1.73 15.94
N ASP A 29 2.67 2.96 15.48
CA ASP A 29 1.70 3.63 14.61
C ASP A 29 1.61 2.95 13.23
N HIS A 30 2.67 2.27 12.79
CA HIS A 30 2.63 1.42 11.61
C HIS A 30 1.55 0.34 11.73
N TYR A 31 1.39 -0.25 12.91
CA TYR A 31 0.33 -1.21 13.19
C TYR A 31 -1.03 -0.53 13.36
N ASN A 32 -1.08 0.51 14.21
CA ASN A 32 -2.32 1.11 14.66
C ASN A 32 -3.01 1.96 13.60
N LEU A 33 -2.24 2.69 12.76
CA LEU A 33 -2.79 3.67 11.81
C LEU A 33 -2.64 3.22 10.35
N VAL A 34 -1.60 2.44 10.03
CA VAL A 34 -1.32 2.03 8.66
C VAL A 34 -1.88 0.65 8.38
N LEU A 35 -1.43 -0.39 9.10
CA LEU A 35 -1.85 -1.76 8.82
C LEU A 35 -3.35 -1.97 9.09
N SER A 36 -3.89 -1.39 10.16
CA SER A 36 -5.32 -1.48 10.47
C SER A 36 -6.21 -0.88 9.37
N ARG A 37 -5.71 0.12 8.62
CA ARG A 37 -6.43 0.74 7.50
C ARG A 37 -6.71 -0.23 6.35
N VAL A 38 -5.91 -1.28 6.20
CA VAL A 38 -6.10 -2.31 5.15
C VAL A 38 -7.50 -2.91 5.19
N ALA A 39 -8.04 -3.16 6.38
CA ALA A 39 -9.37 -3.76 6.54
C ALA A 39 -10.53 -2.86 6.04
N SER A 40 -10.30 -1.56 5.88
CA SER A 40 -11.30 -0.58 5.44
C SER A 40 -11.28 -0.26 3.95
N VAL A 41 -10.34 -0.82 3.19
CA VAL A 41 -10.19 -0.62 1.73
C VAL A 41 -11.43 -1.11 0.99
N ARG A 42 -11.83 -0.38 -0.06
CA ARG A 42 -13.06 -0.62 -0.80
C ARG A 42 -12.87 -0.86 -2.30
N LYS A 43 -11.80 -0.31 -2.91
CA LYS A 43 -11.56 -0.35 -4.35
C LYS A 43 -10.27 -1.07 -4.70
N SER A 44 -9.14 -0.60 -4.16
CA SER A 44 -7.83 -1.15 -4.48
C SER A 44 -6.85 -1.04 -3.31
N LEU A 45 -6.00 -2.04 -3.16
CA LEU A 45 -4.89 -2.06 -2.22
C LEU A 45 -3.62 -2.45 -2.98
N TRP A 46 -2.67 -1.51 -3.09
CA TRP A 46 -1.37 -1.80 -3.67
C TRP A 46 -0.32 -1.88 -2.57
N ILE A 47 0.44 -2.94 -2.56
CA ILE A 47 1.39 -3.29 -1.53
C ILE A 47 2.78 -3.42 -2.14
N GLY A 48 3.72 -2.58 -1.72
CA GLY A 48 5.13 -2.70 -2.04
C GLY A 48 5.96 -2.96 -0.78
N THR A 49 6.76 -4.03 -0.74
CA THR A 49 7.59 -4.34 0.41
C THR A 49 8.80 -5.19 0.02
N ALA A 50 9.93 -5.04 0.71
CA ALA A 50 11.07 -5.92 0.47
C ALA A 50 10.91 -7.29 1.13
N ASP A 51 10.20 -7.35 2.26
CA ASP A 51 9.95 -8.60 3.01
C ASP A 51 8.51 -8.62 3.50
N ILE A 52 7.87 -9.78 3.37
CA ILE A 52 6.49 -10.01 3.85
C ILE A 52 6.44 -11.29 4.67
N LYS A 53 5.72 -11.25 5.78
CA LYS A 53 5.38 -12.40 6.61
C LYS A 53 3.91 -12.36 6.93
N ASP A 54 3.34 -13.49 7.34
CA ASP A 54 2.00 -13.44 7.89
C ASP A 54 1.99 -12.62 9.18
N LEU A 55 1.03 -11.73 9.27
CA LEU A 55 0.85 -10.74 10.30
C LEU A 55 -0.57 -10.82 10.83
N TYR A 56 -0.83 -10.19 11.98
CA TYR A 56 -2.20 -9.96 12.43
C TYR A 56 -2.60 -8.51 12.19
N VAL A 57 -3.82 -8.29 11.71
CA VAL A 57 -4.41 -6.97 11.46
C VAL A 57 -5.53 -6.75 12.46
N ARG A 58 -5.61 -5.57 13.04
CA ARG A 58 -6.76 -5.18 13.88
C ARG A 58 -7.99 -4.99 13.00
N VAL A 59 -9.08 -5.66 13.36
CA VAL A 59 -10.38 -5.56 12.68
C VAL A 59 -11.46 -5.44 13.76
N GLY A 60 -12.00 -4.26 13.96
CA GLY A 60 -12.89 -3.96 15.08
C GLY A 60 -12.20 -4.20 16.42
N GLU A 61 -12.85 -4.95 17.31
CA GLU A 61 -12.33 -5.32 18.63
C GLU A 61 -11.35 -6.51 18.61
N GLY A 62 -11.17 -7.16 17.45
CA GLY A 62 -10.36 -8.35 17.31
C GLY A 62 -9.18 -8.18 16.36
N THR A 63 -8.52 -9.30 16.08
CA THR A 63 -7.44 -9.38 15.09
C THR A 63 -7.67 -10.56 14.15
N LEU A 64 -7.26 -10.40 12.89
CA LEU A 64 -7.27 -11.46 11.88
C LEU A 64 -5.87 -11.58 11.26
N PRO A 65 -5.48 -12.78 10.78
CA PRO A 65 -4.31 -12.92 9.93
C PRO A 65 -4.39 -11.98 8.72
N PHE A 66 -3.27 -11.38 8.33
CA PHE A 66 -3.21 -10.44 7.21
C PHE A 66 -3.69 -11.09 5.91
N LEU A 67 -3.30 -12.33 5.66
CA LEU A 67 -3.75 -13.10 4.49
C LEU A 67 -5.28 -13.34 4.52
N ALA A 68 -5.87 -13.55 5.70
CA ALA A 68 -7.34 -13.64 5.83
C ALA A 68 -8.02 -12.32 5.43
N VAL A 69 -7.43 -11.18 5.82
CA VAL A 69 -7.96 -9.85 5.46
C VAL A 69 -7.83 -9.63 3.95
N LEU A 70 -6.68 -9.93 3.34
CA LEU A 70 -6.50 -9.85 1.88
C LEU A 70 -7.50 -10.76 1.14
N ALA A 71 -7.69 -11.98 1.62
CA ALA A 71 -8.67 -12.90 1.05
C ALA A 71 -10.12 -12.38 1.14
N GLN A 72 -10.46 -11.68 2.22
CA GLN A 72 -11.76 -11.01 2.34
C GLN A 72 -11.91 -9.85 1.35
N LEU A 73 -10.86 -9.03 1.17
CA LEU A 73 -10.85 -7.94 0.19
C LEU A 73 -11.04 -8.47 -1.23
N VAL A 74 -10.27 -9.47 -1.64
CA VAL A 74 -10.40 -10.13 -2.95
C VAL A 74 -11.82 -10.65 -3.18
N ARG A 75 -12.41 -11.36 -2.20
CA ARG A 75 -13.80 -11.85 -2.32
C ARG A 75 -14.85 -10.74 -2.43
N LYS A 76 -14.53 -9.53 -1.95
CA LYS A 76 -15.39 -8.33 -2.10
C LYS A 76 -15.16 -7.59 -3.41
N GLY A 77 -14.29 -8.10 -4.30
CA GLY A 77 -13.95 -7.46 -5.57
C GLY A 77 -12.95 -6.31 -5.46
N VAL A 78 -12.24 -6.19 -4.35
CA VAL A 78 -11.14 -5.23 -4.21
C VAL A 78 -9.94 -5.73 -5.00
N GLU A 79 -9.38 -4.86 -5.84
CA GLU A 79 -8.12 -5.12 -6.53
C GLU A 79 -6.97 -5.14 -5.52
N VAL A 80 -6.23 -6.24 -5.43
CA VAL A 80 -5.08 -6.35 -4.54
C VAL A 80 -3.83 -6.69 -5.32
N ARG A 81 -2.85 -5.76 -5.34
CA ARG A 81 -1.55 -5.93 -5.99
C ARG A 81 -0.43 -5.98 -4.96
N LEU A 82 0.49 -6.91 -5.13
CA LEU A 82 1.65 -7.09 -4.26
C LEU A 82 2.95 -7.13 -5.08
N ILE A 83 3.87 -6.20 -4.81
CA ILE A 83 5.26 -6.29 -5.26
C ILE A 83 6.14 -6.62 -4.04
N HIS A 84 6.95 -7.66 -4.14
CA HIS A 84 7.88 -8.04 -3.07
C HIS A 84 9.26 -8.44 -3.62
N ALA A 85 10.31 -8.31 -2.78
CA ALA A 85 11.68 -8.48 -3.25
C ALA A 85 12.17 -9.92 -3.23
N LYS A 86 11.60 -10.78 -2.40
CA LYS A 86 12.01 -12.18 -2.24
C LYS A 86 10.81 -13.07 -1.97
N GLU A 87 10.92 -14.33 -2.35
CA GLU A 87 9.90 -15.32 -2.00
C GLU A 87 9.73 -15.43 -0.49
N PRO A 88 8.50 -15.42 0.00
CA PRO A 88 8.21 -15.66 1.41
C PRO A 88 8.63 -17.07 1.82
N GLY A 89 8.93 -17.23 3.11
CA GLY A 89 9.32 -18.54 3.68
C GLY A 89 8.17 -19.57 3.68
N PRO A 90 8.49 -20.84 4.00
CA PRO A 90 7.51 -21.94 3.97
C PRO A 90 6.25 -21.67 4.80
N ALA A 91 6.40 -21.14 6.02
CA ALA A 91 5.26 -20.82 6.89
C ALA A 91 4.26 -19.83 6.23
N PHE A 92 4.75 -18.83 5.51
CA PHE A 92 3.87 -17.92 4.78
C PHE A 92 3.13 -18.64 3.65
N ARG A 93 3.79 -19.56 2.95
CA ARG A 93 3.16 -20.35 1.87
C ARG A 93 2.07 -21.26 2.42
N GLU A 94 2.34 -21.96 3.51
CA GLU A 94 1.34 -22.80 4.20
C GLU A 94 0.12 -21.99 4.64
N ASP A 95 0.34 -20.76 5.13
CA ASP A 95 -0.76 -19.86 5.49
C ASP A 95 -1.48 -19.31 4.27
N PHE A 96 -0.78 -19.00 3.19
CA PHE A 96 -1.37 -18.55 1.92
C PHE A 96 -2.29 -19.62 1.31
N ASP A 97 -1.89 -20.89 1.35
CA ASP A 97 -2.66 -22.01 0.77
C ASP A 97 -3.99 -22.25 1.50
N LYS A 98 -4.15 -21.71 2.73
CA LYS A 98 -5.43 -21.73 3.45
C LYS A 98 -6.50 -20.84 2.82
N TYR A 99 -6.12 -19.95 1.90
CA TYR A 99 -7.00 -18.95 1.29
C TYR A 99 -7.02 -19.08 -0.25
N PRO A 100 -7.77 -20.03 -0.84
CA PRO A 100 -7.78 -20.26 -2.30
C PRO A 100 -8.12 -19.03 -3.13
N SER A 101 -8.91 -18.07 -2.57
CA SER A 101 -9.23 -16.80 -3.25
C SER A 101 -7.99 -15.93 -3.51
N LEU A 102 -6.91 -16.09 -2.76
CA LEU A 102 -5.66 -15.36 -3.01
C LEU A 102 -4.94 -15.90 -4.25
N ALA A 103 -5.00 -17.19 -4.52
CA ALA A 103 -4.39 -17.77 -5.70
C ALA A 103 -4.98 -17.24 -7.01
N SER A 104 -6.27 -16.89 -7.01
CA SER A 104 -6.98 -16.37 -8.19
C SER A 104 -7.14 -14.85 -8.25
N GLY A 105 -7.01 -14.16 -7.12
CA GLY A 105 -7.37 -12.75 -7.04
C GLY A 105 -6.33 -11.84 -6.40
N LEU A 106 -5.20 -12.37 -5.90
CA LEU A 106 -4.05 -11.56 -5.52
C LEU A 106 -3.08 -11.49 -6.71
N GLU A 107 -2.98 -10.33 -7.31
CA GLU A 107 -1.96 -10.07 -8.33
C GLU A 107 -0.59 -9.87 -7.68
N ARG A 108 0.43 -10.58 -8.15
CA ARG A 108 1.75 -10.60 -7.49
C ARG A 108 2.90 -10.51 -8.48
N VAL A 109 3.87 -9.65 -8.17
CA VAL A 109 5.15 -9.51 -8.90
C VAL A 109 6.30 -9.65 -7.93
N LEU A 110 7.28 -10.49 -8.28
CA LEU A 110 8.55 -10.61 -7.54
C LEU A 110 9.63 -9.79 -8.25
N CYS A 111 10.15 -8.77 -7.58
CA CYS A 111 11.25 -7.96 -8.09
C CYS A 111 12.36 -7.80 -7.05
N PRO A 112 13.54 -8.44 -7.23
CA PRO A 112 14.64 -8.40 -6.25
C PRO A 112 15.27 -7.01 -6.03
N ARG A 113 14.86 -6.01 -6.82
CA ARG A 113 15.30 -4.62 -6.67
C ARG A 113 14.38 -3.78 -5.80
N VAL A 114 13.17 -4.27 -5.50
CA VAL A 114 12.22 -3.53 -4.66
C VAL A 114 12.75 -3.41 -3.24
N HIS A 115 12.85 -2.16 -2.80
CA HIS A 115 13.21 -1.85 -1.42
C HIS A 115 12.32 -0.77 -0.79
N PHE A 116 11.41 -0.18 -1.56
CA PHE A 116 10.38 0.69 -1.00
C PHE A 116 9.40 -0.11 -0.12
N LYS A 117 8.82 0.53 0.88
CA LYS A 117 7.74 0.00 1.70
C LYS A 117 6.60 1.00 1.57
N MET A 118 5.55 0.57 0.88
CA MET A 118 4.48 1.42 0.41
C MET A 118 3.16 0.68 0.49
N LEU A 119 2.12 1.36 0.93
CA LEU A 119 0.73 0.91 0.87
C LEU A 119 -0.10 2.02 0.25
N VAL A 120 -0.76 1.74 -0.87
CA VAL A 120 -1.72 2.67 -1.49
C VAL A 120 -3.13 2.16 -1.21
N PHE A 121 -3.96 3.02 -0.65
CA PHE A 121 -5.33 2.72 -0.23
C PHE A 121 -6.32 3.42 -1.15
N ASP A 122 -7.10 2.66 -1.92
CA ASP A 122 -8.17 3.13 -2.81
C ASP A 122 -7.74 4.21 -3.84
N GLY A 123 -6.43 4.31 -4.13
CA GLY A 123 -5.85 5.36 -4.96
C GLY A 123 -6.00 6.79 -4.39
N SER A 124 -6.35 6.91 -3.11
CA SER A 124 -6.67 8.18 -2.45
C SER A 124 -5.81 8.51 -1.24
N ALA A 125 -5.06 7.55 -0.72
CA ALA A 125 -4.09 7.77 0.35
C ALA A 125 -2.90 6.83 0.16
N VAL A 126 -1.74 7.24 0.66
CA VAL A 126 -0.52 6.44 0.61
C VAL A 126 0.24 6.50 1.93
N TYR A 127 0.73 5.35 2.34
CA TYR A 127 1.82 5.21 3.29
C TYR A 127 3.10 4.88 2.54
N PHE A 128 4.20 5.52 2.89
CA PHE A 128 5.55 5.13 2.51
C PHE A 128 6.52 5.33 3.67
N GLY A 129 7.50 4.41 3.81
CA GLY A 129 8.41 4.46 4.93
C GLY A 129 9.45 3.35 4.93
N SER A 130 9.98 3.05 6.12
CA SER A 130 11.03 2.05 6.30
C SER A 130 10.50 0.66 6.69
N ALA A 131 9.27 0.55 7.20
CA ALA A 131 8.72 -0.66 7.79
C ALA A 131 8.35 -1.73 6.76
N ASN A 132 9.06 -2.84 6.73
CA ASN A 132 8.62 -4.04 6.02
C ASN A 132 7.36 -4.64 6.66
N LEU A 133 6.58 -5.38 5.89
CA LEU A 133 5.41 -6.12 6.38
C LEU A 133 5.84 -7.37 7.17
N THR A 134 6.50 -7.13 8.31
CA THR A 134 6.96 -8.15 9.26
C THR A 134 6.56 -7.73 10.68
N GLY A 135 6.39 -8.68 11.58
CA GLY A 135 5.97 -8.37 12.95
C GLY A 135 6.89 -7.39 13.69
N ALA A 136 8.21 -7.39 13.40
CA ALA A 136 9.14 -6.42 13.97
C ALA A 136 9.05 -5.05 13.28
N GLY A 137 8.93 -5.02 11.94
CA GLY A 137 8.85 -3.79 11.15
C GLY A 137 7.56 -3.03 11.40
N ILE A 138 6.42 -3.73 11.40
CA ILE A 138 5.11 -3.07 11.57
C ILE A 138 4.77 -2.73 13.04
N GLY A 139 5.68 -2.97 13.98
CA GLY A 139 5.49 -2.58 15.38
C GLY A 139 4.64 -3.51 16.24
N MET A 140 4.32 -4.72 15.77
CA MET A 140 3.52 -5.71 16.52
C MET A 140 4.30 -6.36 17.67
N LYS A 141 5.61 -6.37 17.60
CA LYS A 141 6.45 -6.96 18.66
C LYS A 141 6.58 -6.01 19.85
N GLY A 142 6.93 -6.58 21.02
CA GLY A 142 7.18 -5.81 22.23
C GLY A 142 8.27 -4.75 22.07
N ALA A 143 8.30 -3.79 22.97
CA ALA A 143 9.18 -2.60 22.88
C ALA A 143 10.68 -2.95 22.72
N ASN A 144 11.10 -4.07 23.28
CA ASN A 144 12.51 -4.51 23.26
C ASN A 144 12.88 -5.38 22.05
N THR A 145 11.91 -5.69 21.16
CA THR A 145 12.13 -6.61 20.03
C THR A 145 11.61 -6.09 18.69
N ARG A 146 10.87 -4.97 18.67
CA ARG A 146 10.46 -4.30 17.43
C ARG A 146 11.58 -3.42 16.90
N ASN A 147 11.55 -3.17 15.59
CA ASN A 147 12.42 -2.19 14.99
C ASN A 147 11.99 -0.76 15.34
N PHE A 148 12.93 0.19 15.24
CA PHE A 148 12.63 1.60 15.14
C PHE A 148 12.37 1.92 13.67
N GLU A 149 11.14 2.25 13.34
CA GLU A 149 10.71 2.50 11.97
C GLU A 149 10.04 3.87 11.88
N ALA A 150 10.13 4.49 10.70
CA ALA A 150 9.53 5.78 10.41
C ALA A 150 8.85 5.78 9.04
N GLY A 151 7.85 6.63 8.87
CA GLY A 151 7.16 6.81 7.59
C GLY A 151 6.19 7.97 7.61
N ILE A 152 5.52 8.14 6.49
CA ILE A 152 4.48 9.15 6.28
C ILE A 152 3.21 8.45 5.79
N LEU A 153 2.08 8.84 6.34
CA LEU A 153 0.75 8.54 5.81
C LEU A 153 0.10 9.85 5.36
N THR A 154 -0.33 9.91 4.11
CA THR A 154 -0.91 11.12 3.53
C THR A 154 -1.98 10.80 2.49
N ASP A 155 -2.91 11.73 2.28
CA ASP A 155 -3.86 11.79 1.17
C ASP A 155 -3.58 12.96 0.21
N GLU A 156 -2.37 13.55 0.28
CA GLU A 156 -1.94 14.60 -0.64
C GLU A 156 -1.92 14.03 -2.06
N PRO A 157 -2.73 14.59 -2.99
CA PRO A 157 -2.98 13.95 -4.30
C PRO A 157 -1.73 13.77 -5.15
N ASP A 158 -0.80 14.72 -5.11
CA ASP A 158 0.43 14.64 -5.90
C ASP A 158 1.39 13.58 -5.37
N LEU A 159 1.47 13.40 -4.04
CA LEU A 159 2.27 12.32 -3.45
C LEU A 159 1.66 10.95 -3.72
N VAL A 160 0.34 10.83 -3.63
CA VAL A 160 -0.38 9.58 -3.99
C VAL A 160 -0.10 9.22 -5.45
N ARG A 161 -0.24 10.18 -6.38
CA ARG A 161 0.00 9.96 -7.81
C ARG A 161 1.45 9.53 -8.10
N GLN A 162 2.44 10.20 -7.50
CA GLN A 162 3.86 9.87 -7.66
C GLN A 162 4.19 8.48 -7.12
N ALA A 163 3.64 8.13 -5.96
CA ALA A 163 3.82 6.81 -5.37
C ALA A 163 3.22 5.70 -6.24
N MET A 164 2.01 5.92 -6.78
CA MET A 164 1.37 4.99 -7.71
C MET A 164 2.17 4.87 -9.01
N GLN A 165 2.68 5.97 -9.56
CA GLN A 165 3.53 5.94 -10.74
C GLN A 165 4.79 5.10 -10.49
N GLN A 166 5.49 5.30 -9.36
CA GLN A 166 6.67 4.50 -9.02
C GLN A 166 6.34 3.01 -8.87
N PHE A 167 5.19 2.69 -8.30
CA PHE A 167 4.71 1.32 -8.19
C PHE A 167 4.48 0.71 -9.57
N ASP A 168 3.75 1.41 -10.45
CA ASP A 168 3.42 0.94 -11.80
C ASP A 168 4.66 0.77 -12.68
N GLU A 169 5.67 1.62 -12.56
CA GLU A 169 6.94 1.45 -13.30
C GLU A 169 7.60 0.09 -13.01
N VAL A 170 7.54 -0.36 -11.77
CA VAL A 170 8.04 -1.68 -11.37
C VAL A 170 7.07 -2.78 -11.79
N TRP A 171 5.78 -2.57 -11.59
CA TRP A 171 4.71 -3.49 -11.93
C TRP A 171 4.71 -3.85 -13.41
N MET A 172 4.81 -2.86 -14.28
CA MET A 172 4.84 -3.01 -15.73
C MET A 172 6.22 -3.43 -16.29
N GLY A 173 7.21 -3.64 -15.41
CA GLY A 173 8.53 -4.08 -15.82
C GLY A 173 9.34 -3.07 -16.64
N LEU A 174 9.06 -1.75 -16.51
CA LEU A 174 9.70 -0.69 -17.29
C LEU A 174 11.25 -0.77 -17.25
N HIS A 175 11.80 -1.27 -16.17
CA HIS A 175 13.25 -1.38 -15.97
C HIS A 175 13.81 -2.79 -16.22
N CYS A 176 13.01 -3.75 -16.69
CA CYS A 176 13.40 -5.16 -16.80
C CYS A 176 14.39 -5.42 -17.93
N ALA A 177 14.22 -4.76 -19.08
CA ALA A 177 15.06 -4.98 -20.28
C ALA A 177 16.57 -4.78 -20.03
N LYS A 178 16.94 -3.82 -19.16
CA LYS A 178 18.33 -3.49 -18.80
C LYS A 178 18.69 -3.90 -17.37
N CYS A 179 17.93 -4.80 -16.75
CA CYS A 179 18.11 -5.17 -15.35
C CYS A 179 19.32 -6.10 -15.15
N LEU A 180 20.32 -5.65 -14.39
CA LEU A 180 21.49 -6.45 -14.04
C LEU A 180 21.23 -7.50 -12.94
N ARG A 181 20.05 -7.49 -12.32
CA ARG A 181 19.61 -8.45 -11.29
C ARG A 181 18.72 -9.55 -11.86
N ARG A 182 18.58 -9.64 -13.19
CA ARG A 182 17.68 -10.57 -13.89
C ARG A 182 17.89 -12.05 -13.49
N LYS A 183 19.14 -12.46 -13.25
CA LYS A 183 19.47 -13.83 -12.80
C LYS A 183 18.89 -14.22 -11.44
N TYR A 184 18.49 -13.23 -10.64
CA TYR A 184 17.88 -13.45 -9.32
C TYR A 184 16.36 -13.18 -9.33
N CYS A 185 15.82 -12.86 -10.50
CA CYS A 185 14.41 -12.54 -10.66
C CYS A 185 13.64 -13.81 -11.02
N GLY A 186 12.67 -14.19 -10.19
CA GLY A 186 11.81 -15.34 -10.47
C GLY A 186 10.74 -15.05 -11.53
N ASP A 187 10.52 -13.76 -11.85
CA ASP A 187 9.45 -13.30 -12.73
C ASP A 187 9.92 -12.12 -13.62
N PRO A 188 10.89 -12.33 -14.51
CA PRO A 188 11.38 -11.27 -15.37
C PRO A 188 10.38 -10.99 -16.49
N ILE A 189 9.85 -9.78 -16.54
CA ILE A 189 9.09 -9.28 -17.69
C ILE A 189 10.04 -9.09 -18.87
N ALA A 190 9.68 -9.63 -20.03
CA ALA A 190 10.51 -9.67 -21.24
C ALA A 190 10.56 -8.29 -21.93
#